data_ff7687c6796578129176df521a5a7e27
#
_entry.id   ff7687c6796578129176df521a5a7e27
#
_cell.length_a   1.000
_cell.length_b   1.000
_cell.length_c   1.000
_cell.angle_alpha   90.00
_cell.angle_beta   90.00
_cell.angle_gamma   90.00
#
_symmetry.space_group_name_H-M   'P 1'
#
loop_
_entity.id
_entity.type
_entity.pdbx_description
1 polymer ?
#
loop_
_entity_poly.entity_id
_entity_poly.type
_entity_poly.pdbx_seq_one_letter_code
_entity_poly.pdbx_strand_id
1 'polypeptide(L)'
;TEAPVVEIRATGQRPTDADADGMAALLAAYGGQPDRVPLAPIDADAMSAMNDPVFQSACMPGGGGRARAADVALVYQHVLDDDSPWMRDALRTVRNASINVSDGVPALRTIAGVVAGADGLHRYRWFPDAPRAFGHHGAGGQLCWCDPDTGLSFTFLHDTHHRDPSVTLLRNEELNSLALECVQP
;
A
#
# COMPACT_ATOMS: atom_id res chain seq x y z
N THR A 1 -23.53 1.34 17.88
CA THR A 1 -22.38 1.95 18.60
C THR A 1 -21.26 2.14 17.60
N GLU A 2 -20.87 3.39 17.41
CA GLU A 2 -19.75 3.77 16.56
C GLU A 2 -18.46 3.12 17.13
N ALA A 3 -17.68 2.47 16.27
CA ALA A 3 -16.45 1.86 16.70
C ALA A 3 -15.45 2.96 17.10
N PRO A 4 -14.68 2.77 18.18
CA PRO A 4 -13.70 3.77 18.59
C PRO A 4 -12.68 3.99 17.46
N VAL A 5 -12.32 5.25 17.27
CA VAL A 5 -11.21 5.61 16.37
C VAL A 5 -9.91 5.27 17.08
N VAL A 6 -9.06 4.51 16.41
CA VAL A 6 -7.76 4.11 16.93
C VAL A 6 -6.73 5.19 16.57
N GLU A 7 -5.92 5.60 17.56
CA GLU A 7 -4.86 6.58 17.36
C GLU A 7 -3.67 5.98 16.61
N ILE A 8 -3.10 6.74 15.69
CA ILE A 8 -1.87 6.38 14.98
C ILE A 8 -0.69 6.56 15.93
N ARG A 9 0.17 5.57 16.01
CA ARG A 9 1.35 5.53 16.87
C ARG A 9 2.61 5.25 16.08
N ALA A 10 3.62 6.11 16.24
CA ALA A 10 4.97 5.81 15.74
C ALA A 10 5.65 4.80 16.68
N THR A 11 6.26 3.77 16.12
CA THR A 11 6.91 2.66 16.84
C THR A 11 8.31 2.37 16.32
N GLY A 12 9.10 1.62 17.09
CA GLY A 12 10.47 1.25 16.73
C GLY A 12 11.47 2.40 16.91
N GLN A 13 12.72 2.09 16.65
CA GLN A 13 13.82 3.07 16.67
C GLN A 13 13.92 3.75 15.29
N ARG A 14 14.47 4.96 15.26
CA ARG A 14 14.80 5.60 13.99
C ARG A 14 15.94 4.82 13.32
N PRO A 15 15.86 4.58 12.00
CA PRO A 15 16.94 3.92 11.29
C PRO A 15 18.22 4.75 11.34
N THR A 16 19.33 4.07 11.36
CA THR A 16 20.68 4.64 11.20
C THR A 16 21.01 4.84 9.73
N ASP A 17 22.14 5.49 9.43
CA ASP A 17 22.62 5.61 8.04
C ASP A 17 22.87 4.22 7.41
N ALA A 18 23.38 3.25 8.19
CA ALA A 18 23.55 1.88 7.71
C ALA A 18 22.22 1.19 7.37
N ASP A 19 21.15 1.49 8.11
CA ASP A 19 19.81 0.97 7.80
C ASP A 19 19.26 1.63 6.53
N ALA A 20 19.55 2.91 6.29
CA ALA A 20 19.17 3.60 5.06
C ALA A 20 19.85 3.01 3.82
N ASP A 21 21.15 2.65 3.94
CA ASP A 21 21.88 1.93 2.89
C ASP A 21 21.28 0.54 2.64
N GLY A 22 20.90 -0.16 3.70
CA GLY A 22 20.20 -1.44 3.62
C GLY A 22 18.86 -1.34 2.91
N MET A 23 18.11 -0.27 3.17
CA MET A 23 16.84 0.01 2.48
C MET A 23 17.05 0.30 0.98
N ALA A 24 18.05 1.09 0.63
CA ALA A 24 18.38 1.37 -0.77
C ALA A 24 18.78 0.07 -1.51
N ALA A 25 19.56 -0.79 -0.87
CA ALA A 25 19.94 -2.10 -1.42
C ALA A 25 18.71 -3.02 -1.59
N LEU A 26 17.80 -3.03 -0.62
CA LEU A 26 16.55 -3.79 -0.70
C LEU A 26 15.70 -3.31 -1.88
N LEU A 27 15.48 -2.00 -2.01
CA LEU A 27 14.73 -1.43 -3.13
C LEU A 27 15.37 -1.75 -4.49
N ALA A 28 16.70 -1.70 -4.56
CA ALA A 28 17.43 -2.06 -5.78
C ALA A 28 17.27 -3.55 -6.14
N ALA A 29 17.24 -4.44 -5.15
CA ALA A 29 17.01 -5.87 -5.37
C ALA A 29 15.63 -6.17 -5.98
N TYR A 30 14.64 -5.31 -5.72
CA TYR A 30 13.31 -5.38 -6.34
C TYR A 30 13.18 -4.52 -7.62
N GLY A 31 14.29 -4.07 -8.20
CA GLY A 31 14.28 -3.31 -9.45
C GLY A 31 14.01 -1.81 -9.30
N GLY A 32 13.98 -1.30 -8.08
CA GLY A 32 13.92 0.13 -7.81
C GLY A 32 15.20 0.85 -8.28
N GLN A 33 15.13 2.16 -8.41
CA GLN A 33 16.24 3.01 -8.86
C GLN A 33 16.58 4.09 -7.80
N PRO A 34 17.00 3.70 -6.56
CA PRO A 34 17.23 4.63 -5.46
C PRO A 34 18.31 5.67 -5.78
N ASP A 35 19.28 5.31 -6.63
CA ASP A 35 20.37 6.22 -7.04
C ASP A 35 19.90 7.34 -8.00
N ARG A 36 18.77 7.15 -8.63
CA ARG A 36 18.23 8.09 -9.63
C ARG A 36 17.16 9.02 -9.09
N VAL A 37 16.57 8.65 -7.98
CA VAL A 37 15.42 9.36 -7.41
C VAL A 37 15.68 9.60 -5.93
N PRO A 38 15.66 10.85 -5.47
CA PRO A 38 15.76 11.14 -4.04
C PRO A 38 14.53 10.55 -3.36
N LEU A 39 14.73 9.47 -2.60
CA LEU A 39 13.65 8.83 -1.84
C LEU A 39 13.24 9.75 -0.69
N ALA A 40 11.97 10.04 -0.60
CA ALA A 40 11.39 10.81 0.49
C ALA A 40 10.45 9.91 1.31
N PRO A 41 10.97 9.19 2.33
CA PRO A 41 10.14 8.37 3.19
C PRO A 41 9.16 9.26 3.97
N ILE A 42 7.97 8.73 4.21
CA ILE A 42 6.99 9.39 5.08
C ILE A 42 7.45 9.20 6.52
N ASP A 43 7.65 10.31 7.24
CA ASP A 43 8.07 10.28 8.64
C ASP A 43 6.94 9.71 9.51
N ALA A 44 7.25 8.64 10.24
CA ALA A 44 6.32 7.98 11.15
C ALA A 44 5.84 8.91 12.28
N ASP A 45 6.70 9.81 12.75
CA ASP A 45 6.33 10.77 13.79
C ASP A 45 5.40 11.87 13.22
N ALA A 46 5.61 12.29 11.97
CA ALA A 46 4.73 13.24 11.30
C ALA A 46 3.32 12.66 11.07
N MET A 47 3.20 11.35 10.86
CA MET A 47 1.89 10.69 10.71
C MET A 47 1.05 10.76 11.98
N SER A 48 1.64 10.90 13.15
CA SER A 48 0.90 11.07 14.40
C SER A 48 0.09 12.39 14.46
N ALA A 49 0.44 13.38 13.65
CA ALA A 49 -0.34 14.62 13.51
C ALA A 49 -1.77 14.36 12.96
N MET A 50 -2.00 13.23 12.32
CA MET A 50 -3.35 12.83 11.88
C MET A 50 -4.30 12.50 13.04
N ASN A 51 -3.79 12.38 14.27
CA ASN A 51 -4.60 12.22 15.47
C ASN A 51 -5.24 13.56 15.91
N ASP A 52 -4.72 14.70 15.45
CA ASP A 52 -5.27 16.02 15.80
C ASP A 52 -6.72 16.14 15.28
N PRO A 53 -7.68 16.53 16.13
CA PRO A 53 -9.08 16.74 15.73
C PRO A 53 -9.26 17.73 14.58
N VAL A 54 -8.40 18.74 14.47
CA VAL A 54 -8.43 19.71 13.37
C VAL A 54 -8.09 19.01 12.06
N PHE A 55 -7.04 18.18 12.06
CA PHE A 55 -6.66 17.39 10.89
C PHE A 55 -7.76 16.42 10.49
N GLN A 56 -8.37 15.77 11.49
CA GLN A 56 -9.44 14.80 11.28
C GLN A 56 -10.71 15.46 10.70
N SER A 57 -11.01 16.70 11.09
CA SER A 57 -12.16 17.45 10.58
C SER A 57 -11.96 18.03 9.18
N ALA A 58 -10.71 18.14 8.72
CA ALA A 58 -10.37 18.71 7.43
C ALA A 58 -10.73 17.79 6.24
N CYS A 59 -11.14 16.53 6.47
CA CYS A 59 -11.51 15.56 5.44
C CYS A 59 -10.48 15.47 4.30
N MET A 60 -9.20 15.40 4.63
CA MET A 60 -8.13 15.41 3.63
C MET A 60 -8.22 14.19 2.70
N PRO A 61 -8.36 14.40 1.38
CA PRO A 61 -8.31 13.31 0.42
C PRO A 61 -6.96 12.58 0.47
N GLY A 62 -6.98 11.27 0.47
CA GLY A 62 -5.79 10.43 0.42
C GLY A 62 -5.11 10.17 1.77
N GLY A 63 -5.52 10.85 2.86
CA GLY A 63 -4.91 10.64 4.18
C GLY A 63 -5.90 10.60 5.35
N GLY A 64 -7.13 11.03 5.16
CA GLY A 64 -8.13 11.20 6.24
C GLY A 64 -9.14 10.07 6.36
N GLY A 65 -9.00 8.99 5.63
CA GLY A 65 -9.97 7.89 5.62
C GLY A 65 -9.98 7.13 6.95
N ARG A 66 -11.18 6.82 7.45
CA ARG A 66 -11.40 5.98 8.63
C ARG A 66 -12.37 4.88 8.26
N ALA A 67 -11.98 3.64 8.42
CA ALA A 67 -12.80 2.51 8.06
C ALA A 67 -12.43 1.28 8.90
N ARG A 68 -13.29 0.29 8.90
CA ARG A 68 -12.94 -1.07 9.33
C ARG A 68 -12.34 -1.81 8.16
N ALA A 69 -11.38 -2.70 8.43
CA ALA A 69 -10.77 -3.52 7.38
C ALA A 69 -11.81 -4.31 6.57
N ALA A 70 -12.81 -4.87 7.25
CA ALA A 70 -13.89 -5.60 6.59
C ALA A 70 -14.71 -4.73 5.62
N ASP A 71 -14.99 -3.48 5.99
CA ASP A 71 -15.76 -2.57 5.13
C ASP A 71 -14.96 -2.20 3.86
N VAL A 72 -13.65 -1.99 4.01
CA VAL A 72 -12.77 -1.72 2.86
C VAL A 72 -12.64 -2.96 1.97
N ALA A 73 -12.51 -4.15 2.55
CA ALA A 73 -12.46 -5.40 1.78
C ALA A 73 -13.76 -5.61 0.98
N LEU A 74 -14.92 -5.29 1.56
CA LEU A 74 -16.20 -5.34 0.85
C LEU A 74 -16.28 -4.35 -0.32
N VAL A 75 -15.71 -3.15 -0.18
CA VAL A 75 -15.61 -2.19 -1.30
C VAL A 75 -14.80 -2.81 -2.44
N TYR A 76 -13.64 -3.40 -2.14
CA TYR A 76 -12.81 -4.06 -3.16
C TYR A 76 -13.50 -5.30 -3.76
N GLN A 77 -14.25 -6.06 -2.96
CA GLN A 77 -15.05 -7.17 -3.48
C GLN A 77 -16.14 -6.68 -4.45
N HIS A 78 -16.87 -5.63 -4.08
CA HIS A 78 -17.85 -5.04 -4.98
C HIS A 78 -17.22 -4.55 -6.31
N VAL A 79 -16.03 -4.00 -6.23
CA VAL A 79 -15.26 -3.57 -7.42
C VAL A 79 -14.83 -4.77 -8.29
N LEU A 80 -14.50 -5.93 -7.69
CA LEU A 80 -14.24 -7.18 -8.42
C LEU A 80 -15.49 -7.67 -9.14
N ASP A 81 -16.64 -7.60 -8.48
CA ASP A 81 -17.92 -8.10 -8.97
C ASP A 81 -18.53 -7.20 -10.05
N ASP A 82 -18.11 -5.93 -10.12
CA ASP A 82 -18.54 -5.00 -11.18
C ASP A 82 -17.76 -5.25 -12.47
N ASP A 83 -18.40 -5.99 -13.37
CA ASP A 83 -17.86 -6.35 -14.68
C ASP A 83 -18.10 -5.30 -15.79
N SER A 84 -18.53 -4.09 -15.41
CA SER A 84 -18.76 -3.01 -16.37
C SER A 84 -17.47 -2.62 -17.11
N PRO A 85 -17.54 -2.30 -18.42
CA PRO A 85 -16.36 -1.94 -19.20
C PRO A 85 -15.61 -0.73 -18.65
N TRP A 86 -16.31 0.26 -18.13
CA TRP A 86 -15.68 1.45 -17.57
C TRP A 86 -14.96 1.18 -16.26
N MET A 87 -15.50 0.32 -15.39
CA MET A 87 -14.84 -0.08 -14.14
C MET A 87 -13.56 -0.85 -14.45
N ARG A 88 -13.63 -1.80 -15.38
CA ARG A 88 -12.43 -2.53 -15.84
C ARG A 88 -11.36 -1.59 -16.38
N ASP A 89 -11.73 -0.61 -17.19
CA ASP A 89 -10.79 0.38 -17.71
C ASP A 89 -10.22 1.26 -16.59
N ALA A 90 -11.05 1.79 -15.71
CA ALA A 90 -10.64 2.66 -14.62
C ALA A 90 -9.65 2.01 -13.65
N LEU A 91 -9.78 0.70 -13.41
CA LEU A 91 -8.98 -0.03 -12.43
C LEU A 91 -7.76 -0.71 -13.01
N ARG A 92 -7.79 -1.12 -14.27
CA ARG A 92 -6.77 -2.01 -14.87
C ARG A 92 -5.95 -1.38 -15.97
N THR A 93 -6.41 -0.27 -16.56
CA THR A 93 -5.66 0.41 -17.62
C THR A 93 -4.65 1.37 -17.01
N VAL A 94 -3.37 1.03 -17.13
CA VAL A 94 -2.29 1.90 -16.66
C VAL A 94 -2.28 3.20 -17.48
N ARG A 95 -2.44 4.32 -16.80
CA ARG A 95 -2.43 5.68 -17.37
C ARG A 95 -1.13 6.42 -17.11
N ASN A 96 -0.41 6.02 -16.07
CA ASN A 96 0.87 6.60 -15.71
C ASN A 96 1.83 5.51 -15.22
N ALA A 97 2.93 5.32 -15.96
CA ALA A 97 4.03 4.43 -15.62
C ALA A 97 5.35 5.18 -15.38
N SER A 98 5.31 6.48 -15.10
CA SER A 98 6.50 7.24 -14.72
C SER A 98 7.11 6.71 -13.42
N ILE A 99 8.40 6.93 -13.23
CA ILE A 99 9.09 6.53 -12.00
C ILE A 99 8.51 7.30 -10.80
N ASN A 100 8.11 6.56 -9.79
CA ASN A 100 7.59 7.12 -8.55
C ASN A 100 8.74 7.56 -7.65
N VAL A 101 8.69 8.82 -7.19
CA VAL A 101 9.75 9.42 -6.37
C VAL A 101 9.84 8.83 -4.94
N SER A 102 8.84 8.07 -4.50
CA SER A 102 8.85 7.48 -3.15
C SER A 102 9.58 6.13 -3.07
N ASP A 103 9.77 5.45 -4.20
CA ASP A 103 10.32 4.10 -4.23
C ASP A 103 11.20 3.79 -5.45
N GLY A 104 11.25 4.69 -6.43
CA GLY A 104 12.10 4.53 -7.61
C GLY A 104 11.61 3.45 -8.59
N VAL A 105 10.37 2.98 -8.51
CA VAL A 105 9.79 2.02 -9.45
C VAL A 105 8.71 2.67 -10.32
N PRO A 106 8.35 2.10 -11.48
CA PRO A 106 7.23 2.59 -12.29
C PRO A 106 5.94 2.62 -11.48
N ALA A 107 5.21 3.73 -11.54
CA ALA A 107 4.03 3.94 -10.71
C ALA A 107 2.86 3.00 -11.02
N LEU A 108 2.73 2.50 -12.25
CA LEU A 108 1.64 1.66 -12.76
C LEU A 108 0.24 2.13 -12.32
N ARG A 109 0.03 3.45 -12.33
CA ARG A 109 -1.22 4.06 -11.85
C ARG A 109 -2.32 3.97 -12.89
N THR A 110 -3.48 3.59 -12.42
CA THR A 110 -4.76 3.67 -13.14
C THR A 110 -5.51 4.95 -12.73
N ILE A 111 -6.79 5.08 -13.10
CA ILE A 111 -7.64 6.18 -12.61
C ILE A 111 -7.92 6.01 -11.10
N ALA A 112 -8.11 4.77 -10.63
CA ALA A 112 -8.60 4.49 -9.29
C ALA A 112 -7.56 3.90 -8.34
N GLY A 113 -6.34 3.55 -8.80
CA GLY A 113 -5.34 2.94 -7.94
C GLY A 113 -4.05 2.57 -8.67
N VAL A 114 -3.47 1.46 -8.28
CA VAL A 114 -2.21 0.91 -8.81
C VAL A 114 -2.45 -0.54 -9.20
N VAL A 115 -1.83 -1.00 -10.27
CA VAL A 115 -1.80 -2.41 -10.69
C VAL A 115 -0.47 -3.02 -10.27
N ALA A 116 -0.48 -4.28 -9.83
CA ALA A 116 0.73 -5.00 -9.45
C ALA A 116 1.74 -5.10 -10.61
N GLY A 117 1.27 -5.43 -11.81
CA GLY A 117 2.11 -5.60 -12.98
C GLY A 117 2.83 -6.95 -13.03
N ALA A 118 3.27 -7.32 -14.24
CA ALA A 118 3.95 -8.60 -14.49
C ALA A 118 5.47 -8.55 -14.27
N ASP A 119 6.02 -7.36 -14.02
CA ASP A 119 7.45 -7.16 -13.78
C ASP A 119 7.88 -7.48 -12.34
N GLY A 120 6.93 -7.69 -11.43
CA GLY A 120 7.16 -8.02 -10.03
C GLY A 120 7.65 -6.84 -9.17
N LEU A 121 7.76 -5.63 -9.72
CA LEU A 121 8.35 -4.48 -9.02
C LEU A 121 7.50 -3.98 -7.85
N HIS A 122 6.20 -4.25 -7.84
CA HIS A 122 5.31 -3.90 -6.73
C HIS A 122 5.03 -5.05 -5.76
N ARG A 123 5.52 -6.25 -6.05
CA ARG A 123 5.21 -7.48 -5.33
C ARG A 123 5.57 -7.43 -3.84
N TYR A 124 6.74 -6.96 -3.52
CA TYR A 124 7.26 -6.97 -2.15
C TYR A 124 6.60 -5.95 -1.23
N ARG A 125 6.01 -4.91 -1.79
CA ARG A 125 5.61 -3.73 -1.03
C ARG A 125 4.12 -3.65 -0.82
N TRP A 126 3.35 -3.89 -1.86
CA TRP A 126 1.94 -3.53 -1.89
C TRP A 126 1.03 -4.61 -2.41
N PHE A 127 1.58 -5.55 -3.17
CA PHE A 127 0.80 -6.59 -3.83
C PHE A 127 1.43 -7.97 -3.62
N PRO A 128 0.61 -9.02 -3.65
CA PRO A 128 1.07 -10.38 -3.75
C PRO A 128 1.69 -10.66 -5.13
N ASP A 129 2.21 -11.87 -5.33
CA ASP A 129 2.63 -12.36 -6.64
C ASP A 129 1.40 -12.66 -7.53
N ALA A 130 0.65 -11.62 -7.84
CA ALA A 130 -0.56 -11.62 -8.64
C ALA A 130 -0.55 -10.43 -9.61
N PRO A 131 -0.09 -10.62 -10.86
CA PRO A 131 0.17 -9.52 -11.81
C PRO A 131 -1.05 -8.65 -12.11
N ARG A 132 -2.26 -9.21 -11.95
CA ARG A 132 -3.51 -8.50 -12.22
C ARG A 132 -4.15 -7.88 -10.98
N ALA A 133 -3.57 -8.12 -9.80
CA ALA A 133 -4.04 -7.48 -8.58
C ALA A 133 -3.97 -5.95 -8.72
N PHE A 134 -4.94 -5.28 -8.15
CA PHE A 134 -5.02 -3.82 -8.15
C PHE A 134 -5.55 -3.31 -6.81
N GLY A 135 -5.18 -2.10 -6.45
CA GLY A 135 -5.57 -1.49 -5.20
C GLY A 135 -4.73 -0.28 -4.86
N HIS A 136 -4.59 -0.01 -3.58
CA HIS A 136 -3.70 1.03 -3.08
C HIS A 136 -3.20 0.67 -1.69
N HIS A 137 -2.01 1.13 -1.36
CA HIS A 137 -1.41 1.00 -0.03
C HIS A 137 -1.51 2.32 0.72
N GLY A 138 -1.43 2.24 2.05
CA GLY A 138 -1.32 3.41 2.91
C GLY A 138 0.12 3.68 3.36
N ALA A 139 0.40 4.93 3.76
CA ALA A 139 1.73 5.38 4.13
C ALA A 139 2.37 4.57 5.26
N GLY A 140 1.60 4.10 6.23
CA GLY A 140 2.06 3.27 7.35
C GLY A 140 2.12 1.77 7.05
N GLY A 141 1.89 1.36 5.79
CA GLY A 141 1.87 -0.05 5.39
C GLY A 141 0.50 -0.71 5.51
N GLN A 142 -0.57 0.06 5.51
CA GLN A 142 -1.91 -0.45 5.28
C GLN A 142 -1.99 -1.03 3.87
N LEU A 143 -2.69 -2.15 3.73
CA LEU A 143 -2.86 -2.84 2.46
C LEU A 143 -4.34 -2.94 2.12
N CYS A 144 -4.69 -2.57 0.89
CA CYS A 144 -6.03 -2.75 0.34
C CYS A 144 -5.87 -3.08 -1.14
N TRP A 145 -6.19 -4.33 -1.50
CA TRP A 145 -6.11 -4.78 -2.88
C TRP A 145 -7.10 -5.90 -3.16
N CYS A 146 -7.33 -6.16 -4.42
CA CYS A 146 -8.05 -7.33 -4.88
C CYS A 146 -7.41 -7.92 -6.14
N ASP A 147 -7.60 -9.21 -6.33
CA ASP A 147 -7.08 -9.96 -7.46
C ASP A 147 -8.21 -10.59 -8.27
N PRO A 148 -8.37 -10.21 -9.53
CA PRO A 148 -9.43 -10.77 -10.38
C PRO A 148 -9.20 -12.23 -10.80
N ASP A 149 -8.00 -12.78 -10.62
CA ASP A 149 -7.71 -14.16 -11.00
C ASP A 149 -8.14 -15.14 -9.91
N THR A 150 -8.00 -14.77 -8.66
CA THR A 150 -8.41 -15.58 -7.50
C THR A 150 -9.77 -15.19 -6.93
N GLY A 151 -10.28 -14.00 -7.27
CA GLY A 151 -11.48 -13.44 -6.67
C GLY A 151 -11.29 -12.94 -5.24
N LEU A 152 -10.04 -12.86 -4.77
CA LEU A 152 -9.72 -12.42 -3.42
C LEU A 152 -9.74 -10.89 -3.31
N SER A 153 -10.41 -10.38 -2.28
CA SER A 153 -10.21 -9.01 -1.78
C SER A 153 -9.54 -9.07 -0.41
N PHE A 154 -8.46 -8.32 -0.25
CA PHE A 154 -7.65 -8.31 0.97
C PHE A 154 -7.48 -6.90 1.52
N THR A 155 -7.65 -6.76 2.82
CA THR A 155 -7.40 -5.50 3.53
C THR A 155 -6.74 -5.76 4.87
N PHE A 156 -5.63 -5.06 5.09
CA PHE A 156 -4.94 -5.02 6.37
C PHE A 156 -4.80 -3.57 6.84
N LEU A 157 -5.47 -3.23 7.94
CA LEU A 157 -5.40 -1.93 8.60
C LEU A 157 -4.81 -2.09 10.00
N HIS A 158 -4.00 -1.14 10.41
CA HIS A 158 -3.39 -1.10 11.73
C HIS A 158 -3.15 0.36 12.18
N ASP A 159 -2.81 0.54 13.44
CA ASP A 159 -2.62 1.83 14.09
C ASP A 159 -1.16 2.25 14.26
N THR A 160 -0.21 1.42 13.84
CA THR A 160 1.21 1.69 14.05
C THR A 160 1.91 2.09 12.76
N HIS A 161 2.82 3.04 12.85
CA HIS A 161 3.73 3.40 11.78
C HIS A 161 5.16 3.17 12.27
N HIS A 162 5.82 2.16 11.72
CA HIS A 162 7.17 1.83 12.14
C HIS A 162 8.18 2.83 11.57
N ARG A 163 9.09 3.34 12.43
CA ARG A 163 10.11 4.32 12.02
C ARG A 163 11.14 3.73 11.05
N ASP A 164 11.40 2.42 11.15
CA ASP A 164 12.17 1.71 10.16
C ASP A 164 11.24 1.15 9.07
N PRO A 165 11.32 1.67 7.83
CA PRO A 165 10.44 1.25 6.74
C PRO A 165 10.70 -0.20 6.28
N SER A 166 11.87 -0.78 6.56
CA SER A 166 12.16 -2.18 6.21
C SER A 166 11.24 -3.15 6.92
N VAL A 167 10.89 -2.86 8.19
CA VAL A 167 9.94 -3.67 8.97
C VAL A 167 8.56 -3.69 8.30
N THR A 168 8.11 -2.54 7.78
CA THR A 168 6.84 -2.43 7.06
C THR A 168 6.88 -3.23 5.76
N LEU A 169 7.97 -3.14 5.00
CA LEU A 169 8.12 -3.86 3.74
C LEU A 169 8.08 -5.37 3.92
N LEU A 170 8.91 -5.90 4.83
CA LEU A 170 8.97 -7.34 5.11
C LEU A 170 7.64 -7.88 5.62
N ARG A 171 6.97 -7.16 6.52
CA ARG A 171 5.63 -7.53 6.98
C ARG A 171 4.62 -7.58 5.83
N ASN A 172 4.63 -6.58 4.95
CA ASN A 172 3.69 -6.52 3.84
C ASN A 172 3.91 -7.65 2.84
N GLU A 173 5.16 -8.00 2.55
CA GLU A 173 5.50 -9.15 1.73
C GLU A 173 4.94 -10.44 2.30
N GLU A 174 5.16 -10.69 3.58
CA GLU A 174 4.64 -11.87 4.28
C GLU A 174 3.11 -11.91 4.28
N LEU A 175 2.45 -10.81 4.63
CA LEU A 175 0.98 -10.73 4.64
C LEU A 175 0.37 -10.95 3.26
N ASN A 176 0.97 -10.41 2.21
CA ASN A 176 0.50 -10.61 0.85
C ASN A 176 0.63 -12.07 0.40
N SER A 177 1.75 -12.73 0.75
CA SER A 177 1.97 -14.14 0.46
C SER A 177 0.96 -15.03 1.17
N LEU A 178 0.78 -14.82 2.47
CA LEU A 178 -0.18 -15.58 3.27
C LEU A 178 -1.63 -15.38 2.80
N ALA A 179 -1.98 -14.16 2.36
CA ALA A 179 -3.32 -13.89 1.84
C ALA A 179 -3.61 -14.71 0.56
N LEU A 180 -2.63 -14.85 -0.34
CA LEU A 180 -2.79 -15.70 -1.52
C LEU A 180 -2.89 -17.20 -1.17
N GLU A 181 -2.14 -17.66 -0.17
CA GLU A 181 -2.21 -19.07 0.29
C GLU A 181 -3.61 -19.43 0.77
N CYS A 182 -4.38 -18.49 1.31
CA CYS A 182 -5.75 -18.74 1.77
C CYS A 182 -6.73 -19.13 0.64
N VAL A 183 -6.41 -18.84 -0.61
CA VAL A 183 -7.29 -19.10 -1.77
C VAL A 183 -6.69 -20.08 -2.77
N GLN A 184 -5.47 -20.54 -2.55
CA GLN A 184 -4.89 -21.63 -3.34
C GLN A 184 -5.46 -22.97 -2.85
N PRO A 185 -5.88 -23.85 -3.77
CA PRO A 185 -6.45 -25.14 -3.42
C PRO A 185 -5.42 -26.12 -2.81
#